data_41577299d17ca7bc6b95f161817de87a
#
_entry.id   41577299d17ca7bc6b95f161817de87a
#
_cell.length_a   1.000
_cell.length_b   1.000
_cell.length_c   1.000
_cell.angle_alpha   90.00
_cell.angle_beta   90.00
_cell.angle_gamma   90.00
#
_symmetry.space_group_name_H-M   'P 1'
#
loop_
_entity.id
_entity.type
_entity.pdbx_description
1 polymer ?
#
loop_
_entity_poly.entity_id
_entity_poly.type
_entity_poly.pdbx_seq_one_letter_code
_entity_poly.pdbx_strand_id
1 'polypeptide(L)'
;MLRVRTLYACSDAETARYYTRYLDEPDEEPGRWRGGQGEALGLAGTVDTDQLETLLAGHDPTSGRQLGSPLADRYKADGTVIKAVAGYDATFSAPKSLSVWWALTGDPGLLHAHDVAVAAVLDHLEAHGSTTRIRRNG
;
A
#
# COMPACT_ATOMS: atom_id res chain seq x y z
N MET A 1 13.88 6.14 7.88
CA MET A 1 14.33 5.73 6.52
C MET A 1 13.13 5.22 5.76
N LEU A 2 12.96 5.60 4.51
CA LEU A 2 11.91 5.09 3.63
C LEU A 2 12.50 4.04 2.68
N ARG A 3 11.88 2.87 2.58
CA ARG A 3 12.17 1.84 1.59
C ARG A 3 10.90 1.56 0.80
N VAL A 4 11.00 1.55 -0.52
CA VAL A 4 9.87 1.25 -1.41
C VAL A 4 10.18 -0.03 -2.20
N ARG A 5 9.21 -0.93 -2.26
CA ARG A 5 9.24 -2.15 -3.08
C ARG A 5 8.07 -2.14 -4.04
N THR A 6 8.29 -2.59 -5.25
CA THR A 6 7.20 -2.81 -6.22
C THR A 6 6.52 -4.13 -5.95
N LEU A 7 5.20 -4.11 -5.83
CA LEU A 7 4.35 -5.29 -5.77
C LEU A 7 3.88 -5.60 -7.18
N TYR A 8 4.32 -6.72 -7.70
CA TYR A 8 3.86 -7.18 -9.01
C TYR A 8 2.56 -7.96 -8.85
N ALA A 9 1.65 -7.78 -9.80
CA ALA A 9 0.47 -8.61 -9.89
C ALA A 9 0.93 -10.05 -10.15
N CYS A 10 0.76 -10.89 -9.15
CA CYS A 10 0.94 -12.33 -9.33
C CYS A 10 -0.40 -12.94 -9.69
N SER A 11 -0.40 -13.85 -10.66
CA SER A 11 -1.53 -14.74 -10.94
C SER A 11 -1.86 -15.65 -9.75
N ASP A 12 -0.98 -15.68 -8.75
CA ASP A 12 -1.10 -16.53 -7.57
C ASP A 12 -1.45 -15.68 -6.36
N ALA A 13 -2.47 -16.09 -5.63
CA ALA A 13 -2.95 -15.52 -4.38
C ALA A 13 -1.86 -15.41 -3.25
N GLU A 14 -0.63 -15.80 -3.55
CA GLU A 14 0.47 -15.90 -2.60
C GLU A 14 1.02 -14.53 -2.17
N THR A 15 1.07 -13.55 -3.08
CA THR A 15 1.53 -12.19 -2.74
C THR A 15 0.51 -11.44 -1.91
N ALA A 16 -0.77 -11.55 -2.24
CA ALA A 16 -1.84 -10.97 -1.43
C ALA A 16 -1.83 -11.60 -0.03
N ARG A 17 -1.75 -12.93 0.07
CA ARG A 17 -1.65 -13.67 1.33
C ARG A 17 -0.43 -13.31 2.18
N TYR A 18 0.67 -12.91 1.59
CA TYR A 18 1.84 -12.45 2.35
C TYR A 18 1.51 -11.18 3.14
N TYR A 19 0.82 -10.21 2.53
CA TYR A 19 0.45 -8.96 3.19
C TYR A 19 -0.74 -9.14 4.15
N THR A 20 -1.67 -10.04 3.83
CA THR A 20 -2.83 -10.31 4.70
C THR A 20 -2.43 -11.09 5.96
N ARG A 21 -1.38 -11.90 5.93
CA ARG A 21 -0.85 -12.58 7.12
C ARG A 21 -0.46 -11.61 8.23
N TYR A 22 0.10 -10.45 7.89
CA TYR A 22 0.44 -9.43 8.90
C TYR A 22 -0.80 -8.79 9.55
N LEU A 23 -1.91 -8.77 8.87
CA LEU A 23 -3.17 -8.23 9.40
C LEU A 23 -3.85 -9.19 10.41
N ASP A 24 -3.56 -10.48 10.31
CA ASP A 24 -4.14 -11.52 11.14
C ASP A 24 -3.26 -11.90 12.36
N GLU A 25 -2.07 -11.30 12.51
CA GLU A 25 -1.18 -11.54 13.63
C GLU A 25 -1.68 -10.83 14.89
N PRO A 26 -1.91 -11.55 16.01
CA PRO A 26 -2.56 -10.98 17.19
C PRO A 26 -1.75 -9.90 17.92
N ASP A 27 -0.45 -9.81 17.66
CA ASP A 27 0.47 -8.83 18.27
C ASP A 27 0.73 -7.61 17.37
N GLU A 28 0.17 -7.57 16.15
CA GLU A 28 0.32 -6.45 15.22
C GLU A 28 -0.86 -5.48 15.31
N GLU A 29 -0.57 -4.18 15.20
CA GLU A 29 -1.64 -3.19 15.10
C GLU A 29 -2.42 -3.38 13.78
N PRO A 30 -3.76 -3.38 13.83
CA PRO A 30 -4.57 -3.54 12.62
C PRO A 30 -4.29 -2.41 11.62
N GLY A 31 -4.15 -2.78 10.36
CA GLY A 31 -3.99 -1.82 9.26
C GLY A 31 -5.16 -0.85 9.17
N ARG A 32 -4.91 0.36 8.70
CA ARG A 32 -5.96 1.39 8.53
C ARG A 32 -5.96 1.93 7.10
N TRP A 33 -7.15 2.05 6.53
CA TRP A 33 -7.34 2.74 5.26
C TRP A 33 -7.02 4.22 5.40
N ARG A 34 -6.34 4.78 4.41
CA ARG A 34 -5.97 6.19 4.37
C ARG A 34 -5.97 6.71 2.92
N GLY A 35 -6.20 8.01 2.79
CA GLY A 35 -6.15 8.75 1.53
C GLY A 35 -7.49 8.90 0.85
N GLY A 36 -7.62 9.96 0.04
CA GLY A 36 -8.87 10.34 -0.62
C GLY A 36 -9.37 9.30 -1.63
N GLN A 37 -8.47 8.51 -2.23
CA GLN A 37 -8.88 7.42 -3.12
C GLN A 37 -9.51 6.25 -2.35
N GLY A 38 -9.01 5.96 -1.14
CA GLY A 38 -9.64 4.98 -0.25
C GLY A 38 -11.06 5.41 0.10
N GLU A 39 -11.26 6.66 0.51
CA GLU A 39 -12.58 7.24 0.80
C GLU A 39 -13.51 7.19 -0.41
N ALA A 40 -13.01 7.51 -1.61
CA ALA A 40 -13.78 7.45 -2.85
C ALA A 40 -14.25 6.03 -3.22
N LEU A 41 -13.55 4.99 -2.75
CA LEU A 41 -13.95 3.58 -2.88
C LEU A 41 -14.77 3.08 -1.69
N GLY A 42 -15.12 3.96 -0.74
CA GLY A 42 -15.85 3.60 0.47
C GLY A 42 -15.02 2.83 1.50
N LEU A 43 -13.69 2.88 1.38
CA LEU A 43 -12.75 2.21 2.29
C LEU A 43 -12.40 3.16 3.43
N ALA A 44 -12.76 2.80 4.65
CA ALA A 44 -12.50 3.59 5.85
C ALA A 44 -12.27 2.68 7.07
N GLY A 45 -11.55 3.19 8.06
CA GLY A 45 -11.29 2.46 9.30
C GLY A 45 -10.25 1.35 9.13
N THR A 46 -10.48 0.20 9.77
CA THR A 46 -9.59 -0.94 9.75
C THR A 46 -9.59 -1.65 8.39
N VAL A 47 -8.42 -2.09 7.97
CA VAL A 47 -8.27 -2.87 6.73
C VAL A 47 -8.87 -4.26 6.93
N ASP A 48 -9.76 -4.63 6.03
CA ASP A 48 -10.28 -5.98 5.90
C ASP A 48 -9.43 -6.75 4.88
N THR A 49 -9.12 -8.00 5.19
CA THR A 49 -8.26 -8.87 4.37
C THR A 49 -8.82 -9.09 2.97
N ASP A 50 -10.12 -9.38 2.85
CA ASP A 50 -10.77 -9.64 1.57
C ASP A 50 -10.82 -8.37 0.71
N GLN A 51 -11.04 -7.21 1.35
CA GLN A 51 -10.99 -5.92 0.67
C GLN A 51 -9.60 -5.62 0.11
N LEU A 52 -8.55 -5.89 0.91
CA LEU A 52 -7.17 -5.69 0.46
C LEU A 52 -6.80 -6.62 -0.69
N GLU A 53 -7.16 -7.91 -0.63
CA GLU A 53 -6.94 -8.86 -1.70
C GLU A 53 -7.65 -8.44 -2.99
N THR A 54 -8.90 -8.00 -2.89
CA THR A 54 -9.68 -7.52 -4.03
C THR A 54 -9.04 -6.29 -4.68
N LEU A 55 -8.56 -5.35 -3.85
CA LEU A 55 -7.89 -4.14 -4.32
C LEU A 55 -6.56 -4.47 -5.01
N LEU A 56 -5.74 -5.37 -4.43
CA LEU A 56 -4.47 -5.83 -5.02
C LEU A 56 -4.68 -6.62 -6.31
N ALA A 57 -5.84 -7.26 -6.49
CA ALA A 57 -6.25 -7.88 -7.74
C ALA A 57 -6.73 -6.86 -8.80
N GLY A 58 -6.77 -5.56 -8.47
CA GLY A 58 -7.17 -4.49 -9.37
C GLY A 58 -8.68 -4.28 -9.47
N HIS A 59 -9.43 -4.69 -8.46
CA HIS A 59 -10.88 -4.53 -8.40
C HIS A 59 -11.30 -3.64 -7.24
N ASP A 60 -12.39 -2.95 -7.42
CA ASP A 60 -13.06 -2.18 -6.37
C ASP A 60 -13.66 -3.14 -5.33
N PRO A 61 -13.23 -3.09 -4.07
CA PRO A 61 -13.69 -4.01 -3.03
C PRO A 61 -15.20 -3.93 -2.73
N THR A 62 -15.82 -2.79 -3.02
CA THR A 62 -17.23 -2.57 -2.75
C THR A 62 -18.13 -3.06 -3.87
N SER A 63 -17.75 -2.78 -5.12
CA SER A 63 -18.58 -3.09 -6.30
C SER A 63 -18.09 -4.28 -7.12
N GLY A 64 -16.88 -4.78 -6.88
CA GLY A 64 -16.23 -5.81 -7.70
C GLY A 64 -15.79 -5.31 -9.08
N ARG A 65 -16.01 -4.03 -9.40
CA ARG A 65 -15.68 -3.44 -10.69
C ARG A 65 -14.16 -3.32 -10.86
N GLN A 66 -13.67 -3.63 -12.05
CA GLN A 66 -12.27 -3.46 -12.37
C GLN A 66 -11.84 -2.00 -12.31
N LEU A 67 -10.73 -1.75 -11.61
CA LEU A 67 -10.08 -0.45 -11.48
C LEU A 67 -8.99 -0.30 -12.55
N GLY A 68 -9.24 0.58 -13.51
CA GLY A 68 -8.29 0.85 -14.59
C GLY A 68 -8.13 -0.29 -15.60
N SER A 69 -6.91 -0.48 -16.10
CA SER A 69 -6.58 -1.58 -17.01
C SER A 69 -6.36 -2.88 -16.26
N PRO A 70 -6.66 -4.06 -16.90
CA PRO A 70 -6.36 -5.34 -16.29
C PRO A 70 -4.91 -5.45 -15.84
N LEU A 71 -4.69 -5.99 -14.65
CA LEU A 71 -3.36 -6.29 -14.11
C LEU A 71 -2.83 -7.57 -14.80
N ALA A 72 -2.36 -7.43 -16.04
CA ALA A 72 -1.80 -8.51 -16.82
C ALA A 72 -0.41 -8.15 -17.34
N ASP A 73 0.48 -9.12 -17.32
CA ASP A 73 1.82 -8.97 -17.88
C ASP A 73 1.75 -8.67 -19.37
N ARG A 74 2.63 -7.82 -19.84
CA ARG A 74 2.73 -7.44 -21.25
C ARG A 74 4.05 -7.93 -21.82
N TYR A 75 3.98 -8.40 -23.08
CA TYR A 75 5.15 -8.88 -23.80
C TYR A 75 5.55 -7.84 -24.85
N LYS A 76 6.82 -7.47 -24.88
CA LYS A 76 7.38 -6.69 -25.97
C LYS A 76 7.66 -7.57 -27.19
N ALA A 77 7.88 -6.94 -28.34
CA ALA A 77 8.22 -7.64 -29.60
C ALA A 77 9.54 -8.45 -29.50
N ASP A 78 10.44 -8.06 -28.60
CA ASP A 78 11.71 -8.73 -28.33
C ASP A 78 11.58 -9.90 -27.31
N GLY A 79 10.36 -10.23 -26.87
CA GLY A 79 10.09 -11.27 -25.88
C GLY A 79 10.27 -10.81 -24.42
N THR A 80 10.67 -9.59 -24.18
CA THR A 80 10.79 -9.05 -22.79
C THR A 80 9.43 -8.96 -22.13
N VAL A 81 9.33 -9.49 -20.91
CA VAL A 81 8.10 -9.41 -20.10
C VAL A 81 8.11 -8.14 -19.28
N ILE A 82 7.06 -7.33 -19.39
CA ILE A 82 6.76 -6.20 -18.50
C ILE A 82 5.72 -6.67 -17.51
N LYS A 83 6.15 -6.93 -16.28
CA LYS A 83 5.24 -7.35 -15.21
C LYS A 83 4.25 -6.26 -14.86
N ALA A 84 2.99 -6.65 -14.65
CA ALA A 84 1.98 -5.75 -14.12
C ALA A 84 2.30 -5.38 -12.67
N VAL A 85 2.09 -4.12 -12.32
CA VAL A 85 2.30 -3.61 -10.96
C VAL A 85 0.95 -3.51 -10.25
N ALA A 86 0.79 -4.23 -9.15
CA ALA A 86 -0.40 -4.17 -8.30
C ALA A 86 -0.36 -3.01 -7.31
N GLY A 87 0.86 -2.61 -6.88
CA GLY A 87 1.04 -1.54 -5.93
C GLY A 87 2.49 -1.34 -5.52
N TYR A 88 2.66 -0.58 -4.47
CA TYR A 88 3.96 -0.32 -3.86
C TYR A 88 3.88 -0.52 -2.35
N ASP A 89 4.82 -1.26 -1.80
CA ASP A 89 5.03 -1.38 -0.37
C ASP A 89 6.05 -0.32 0.07
N ALA A 90 5.62 0.57 0.95
CA ALA A 90 6.44 1.65 1.49
C ALA A 90 6.69 1.43 2.98
N THR A 91 7.89 0.99 3.33
CA THR A 91 8.28 0.75 4.73
C THR A 91 8.95 1.98 5.32
N PHE A 92 8.39 2.52 6.39
CA PHE A 92 8.94 3.64 7.15
C PHE A 92 9.63 3.13 8.41
N SER A 93 10.93 3.33 8.51
CA SER A 93 11.71 2.91 9.68
C SER A 93 12.25 4.12 10.43
N ALA A 94 12.02 4.17 11.73
CA ALA A 94 12.65 5.13 12.62
C ALA A 94 14.17 4.92 12.66
N PRO A 95 14.99 5.98 12.91
CA PRO A 95 16.40 5.82 13.21
C PRO A 95 16.61 4.92 14.44
N LYS A 96 17.70 4.13 14.42
CA LYS A 96 18.01 3.24 15.54
C LYS A 96 18.09 3.96 16.89
N SER A 97 18.64 5.19 16.92
CA SER A 97 18.72 6.00 18.13
C SER A 97 17.34 6.31 18.72
N LEU A 98 16.35 6.59 17.86
CA LEU A 98 14.98 6.84 18.28
C LEU A 98 14.32 5.56 18.82
N SER A 99 14.52 4.44 18.14
CA SER A 99 14.01 3.13 18.56
C SER A 99 14.59 2.67 19.89
N VAL A 100 15.91 2.88 20.10
CA VAL A 100 16.57 2.59 21.37
C VAL A 100 16.05 3.50 22.47
N TRP A 101 15.90 4.79 22.21
CA TRP A 101 15.39 5.73 23.20
C TRP A 101 13.96 5.36 23.61
N TRP A 102 13.09 5.08 22.65
CA TRP A 102 11.74 4.60 22.95
C TRP A 102 11.75 3.31 23.79
N ALA A 103 12.58 2.33 23.44
CA ALA A 103 12.69 1.06 24.18
C ALA A 103 13.15 1.26 25.63
N LEU A 104 13.98 2.28 25.90
CA LEU A 104 14.47 2.60 27.25
C LEU A 104 13.49 3.44 28.07
N THR A 105 12.75 4.33 27.44
CA THR A 105 11.92 5.31 28.14
C THR A 105 10.43 4.99 28.11
N GLY A 106 9.96 4.25 27.10
CA GLY A 106 8.53 4.04 26.83
C GLY A 106 7.78 5.35 26.49
N ASP A 107 8.50 6.42 26.09
CA ASP A 107 7.89 7.73 25.85
C ASP A 107 6.94 7.69 24.63
N PRO A 108 5.62 7.83 24.83
CA PRO A 108 4.65 7.81 23.74
C PRO A 108 4.81 8.99 22.77
N GLY A 109 5.46 10.07 23.18
CA GLY A 109 5.74 11.21 22.32
C GLY A 109 6.65 10.86 21.15
N LEU A 110 7.54 9.89 21.31
CA LEU A 110 8.43 9.42 20.26
C LEU A 110 7.66 8.64 19.17
N LEU A 111 6.71 7.79 19.56
CA LEU A 111 5.82 7.09 18.64
C LEU A 111 4.94 8.09 17.89
N HIS A 112 4.32 9.01 18.62
CA HIS A 112 3.49 10.05 18.02
C HIS A 112 4.25 10.90 17.00
N ALA A 113 5.48 11.30 17.32
CA ALA A 113 6.32 12.05 16.37
C ALA A 113 6.63 11.25 15.10
N HIS A 114 6.87 9.94 15.24
CA HIS A 114 7.04 9.05 14.07
C HIS A 114 5.78 8.97 13.24
N ASP A 115 4.62 8.77 13.83
CA ASP A 115 3.33 8.66 13.15
C ASP A 115 2.98 9.96 12.40
N VAL A 116 3.23 11.11 13.02
CA VAL A 116 3.04 12.43 12.37
C VAL A 116 3.95 12.57 11.15
N ALA A 117 5.22 12.13 11.26
CA ALA A 117 6.15 12.18 10.14
C ALA A 117 5.71 11.24 8.99
N VAL A 118 5.29 10.01 9.30
CA VAL A 118 4.75 9.07 8.30
C VAL A 118 3.50 9.66 7.64
N ALA A 119 2.60 10.22 8.43
CA ALA A 119 1.39 10.86 7.94
C ALA A 119 1.70 11.97 6.93
N ALA A 120 2.62 12.87 7.26
CA ALA A 120 3.01 13.98 6.38
C ALA A 120 3.62 13.49 5.06
N VAL A 121 4.42 12.41 5.10
CA VAL A 121 4.99 11.82 3.87
C VAL A 121 3.91 11.19 3.01
N LEU A 122 2.94 10.47 3.60
CA LEU A 122 1.84 9.86 2.86
C LEU A 122 0.97 10.93 2.18
N ASP A 123 0.64 12.01 2.89
CA ASP A 123 -0.12 13.15 2.33
C ASP A 123 0.65 13.80 1.16
N HIS A 124 1.96 13.95 1.29
CA HIS A 124 2.81 14.47 0.22
C HIS A 124 2.85 13.53 -1.00
N LEU A 125 2.97 12.23 -0.78
CA LEU A 125 2.95 11.22 -1.85
C LEU A 125 1.60 11.18 -2.56
N GLU A 126 0.50 11.31 -1.84
CA GLU A 126 -0.84 11.38 -2.43
C GLU A 126 -0.98 12.62 -3.32
N ALA A 127 -0.53 13.78 -2.83
CA ALA A 127 -0.67 15.04 -3.56
C ALA A 127 0.25 15.16 -4.78
N HIS A 128 1.45 14.54 -4.75
CA HIS A 128 2.49 14.81 -5.74
C HIS A 128 3.08 13.55 -6.40
N GLY A 129 2.98 12.38 -5.75
CA GLY A 129 3.57 11.13 -6.21
C GLY A 129 2.60 10.25 -7.00
N SER A 130 1.30 10.38 -6.76
CA SER A 130 0.25 9.55 -7.36
C SER A 130 -0.26 10.18 -8.65
N THR A 131 0.52 10.09 -9.75
CA THR A 131 0.09 10.60 -11.04
C THR A 131 -0.21 9.47 -12.02
N THR A 132 -1.36 9.55 -12.70
CA THR A 132 -1.71 8.64 -13.79
C THR A 132 -1.84 9.38 -15.12
N ARG A 133 -1.44 8.73 -16.19
CA ARG A 133 -1.57 9.29 -17.54
C ARG A 133 -2.91 8.84 -18.12
N ILE A 134 -3.85 9.78 -18.24
CA ILE A 134 -5.12 9.56 -18.94
C ILE A 134 -4.91 9.85 -20.43
N ARG A 135 -5.09 8.84 -21.30
CA ARG A 135 -5.24 9.07 -22.73
C ARG A 135 -6.68 9.50 -23.00
N ARG A 136 -6.88 10.73 -23.38
CA ARG A 136 -8.13 11.13 -24.04
C ARG A 136 -8.02 10.71 -25.50
N ASN A 137 -8.84 9.77 -25.90
CA ASN A 137 -9.04 9.49 -27.32
C ASN A 137 -9.70 10.77 -27.91
N GLY A 138 -8.99 11.45 -28.81
CA GLY A 138 -9.51 12.54 -29.61
C GLY A 138 -10.39 11.99 -30.72
#